data_e14c6a2ef9a497bbb920ce8a144f477d
#
_entry.id   e14c6a2ef9a497bbb920ce8a144f477d
#
_cell.length_a   1.000
_cell.length_b   1.000
_cell.length_c   1.000
_cell.angle_alpha   90.00
_cell.angle_beta   90.00
_cell.angle_gamma   90.00
#
_symmetry.space_group_name_H-M   'P 1'
#
loop_
_entity.id
_entity.type
_entity.pdbx_description
1 polymer ?
#
loop_
_entity_poly.entity_id
_entity_poly.type
_entity_poly.pdbx_seq_one_letter_code
_entity_poly.pdbx_strand_id
1 'polypeptide(L)'
;MIELQEIFEVKYGVNLELNKLTQSDDGINFVSRTAKNNGVSAKVKPLDNVDPIPAGCISVAGGGSVLESFLQYEPFYSGRDMYYLSPKIELTDQQKLYYCACIKANKDKCVAGLCDGYCT
;
A
#
# COMPACT_ATOMS: atom_id res chain seq x y z
N MET A 1 -20.46 -10.90 -5.67
CA MET A 1 -19.00 -10.72 -5.53
C MET A 1 -18.59 -9.39 -6.15
N ILE A 2 -17.92 -8.57 -5.39
CA ILE A 2 -17.52 -7.24 -5.85
C ILE A 2 -16.04 -7.28 -6.21
N GLU A 3 -15.70 -6.79 -7.38
CA GLU A 3 -14.30 -6.68 -7.77
C GLU A 3 -13.66 -5.46 -7.12
N LEU A 4 -12.41 -5.61 -6.67
CA LEU A 4 -11.68 -4.50 -6.06
C LEU A 4 -11.60 -3.30 -6.98
N GLN A 5 -11.48 -3.52 -8.28
CA GLN A 5 -11.38 -2.45 -9.27
C GLN A 5 -12.63 -1.58 -9.35
N GLU A 6 -13.76 -2.07 -8.88
CA GLU A 6 -14.99 -1.28 -8.83
C GLU A 6 -15.00 -0.31 -7.66
N ILE A 7 -14.23 -0.61 -6.62
CA ILE A 7 -14.22 0.16 -5.37
C ILE A 7 -12.94 0.99 -5.26
N PHE A 8 -11.83 0.46 -5.76
CA PHE A 8 -10.53 1.10 -5.65
C PHE A 8 -9.91 1.33 -7.02
N GLU A 9 -9.18 2.42 -7.12
CA GLU A 9 -8.27 2.63 -8.24
C GLU A 9 -6.93 2.03 -7.85
N VAL A 10 -6.43 1.11 -8.67
CA VAL A 10 -5.18 0.41 -8.43
C VAL A 10 -4.04 1.14 -9.10
N LYS A 11 -3.03 1.53 -8.34
CA LYS A 11 -1.89 2.27 -8.88
C LYS A 11 -0.59 1.65 -8.41
N TYR A 12 0.44 1.77 -9.24
CA TYR A 12 1.80 1.42 -8.83
C TYR A 12 2.31 2.52 -7.90
N GLY A 13 3.01 2.14 -6.84
CA GLY A 13 3.53 3.10 -5.88
C GLY A 13 4.73 3.87 -6.39
N VAL A 14 5.27 4.72 -5.55
CA VAL A 14 6.46 5.50 -5.86
C VAL A 14 7.68 4.61 -5.66
N ASN A 15 8.31 4.21 -6.76
CA ASN A 15 9.41 3.25 -6.73
C ASN A 15 10.72 3.93 -6.29
N LEU A 16 10.92 4.04 -4.98
CA LEU A 16 12.11 4.67 -4.41
C LEU A 16 13.02 3.63 -3.77
N GLU A 17 14.29 3.96 -3.67
CA GLU A 17 15.27 3.11 -2.98
C GLU A 17 15.65 3.74 -1.65
N LEU A 18 15.39 3.02 -0.56
CA LEU A 18 15.59 3.55 0.79
C LEU A 18 17.03 4.01 1.04
N ASN A 19 18.01 3.30 0.49
CA ASN A 19 19.41 3.64 0.68
C ASN A 19 19.83 4.96 0.01
N LYS A 20 18.97 5.50 -0.86
CA LYS A 20 19.21 6.81 -1.51
C LYS A 20 18.43 7.93 -0.83
N LEU A 21 17.70 7.62 0.24
CA LEU A 21 16.88 8.59 0.96
C LEU A 21 17.53 8.90 2.29
N THR A 22 17.24 10.08 2.82
CA THR A 22 17.73 10.48 4.12
C THR A 22 16.67 10.15 5.17
N GLN A 23 17.03 9.31 6.14
CA GLN A 23 16.13 8.96 7.22
C GLN A 23 15.96 10.12 8.19
N SER A 24 14.75 10.26 8.72
CA SER A 24 14.41 11.32 9.65
C SER A 24 13.21 10.91 10.50
N ASP A 25 13.31 11.04 11.81
CA ASP A 25 12.24 10.68 12.72
C ASP A 25 10.96 11.51 12.49
N ASP A 26 11.11 12.70 11.95
CA ASP A 26 9.99 13.59 11.64
C ASP A 26 9.55 13.48 10.19
N GLY A 27 10.05 12.49 9.47
CA GLY A 27 9.83 12.36 8.05
C GLY A 27 8.54 11.66 7.67
N ILE A 28 8.47 11.32 6.39
CA ILE A 28 7.34 10.63 5.80
C ILE A 28 7.59 9.13 5.89
N ASN A 29 6.54 8.36 6.17
CA ASN A 29 6.63 6.91 6.26
C ASN A 29 7.09 6.33 4.92
N PHE A 30 8.03 5.40 4.98
CA PHE A 30 8.48 4.63 3.82
C PHE A 30 7.95 3.21 3.96
N VAL A 31 7.08 2.82 3.04
CA VAL A 31 6.41 1.51 3.06
C VAL A 31 7.14 0.57 2.11
N SER A 32 7.47 -0.61 2.60
CA SER A 32 8.16 -1.62 1.80
C SER A 32 7.48 -2.97 1.93
N ARG A 33 8.03 -3.98 1.26
CA ARG A 33 7.45 -5.32 1.23
C ARG A 33 7.76 -6.07 2.51
N THR A 34 7.19 -5.63 3.61
CA THR A 34 7.36 -6.29 4.90
C THR A 34 5.99 -6.44 5.56
N ALA A 35 5.84 -7.51 6.33
CA ALA A 35 4.62 -7.76 7.09
C ALA A 35 4.65 -7.09 8.47
N LYS A 36 5.75 -6.46 8.82
CA LYS A 36 5.95 -5.87 10.15
C LYS A 36 5.61 -4.40 10.15
N ASN A 37 5.21 -3.90 11.30
CA ASN A 37 5.02 -2.47 11.56
C ASN A 37 4.14 -1.78 10.50
N ASN A 38 3.03 -2.40 10.16
CA ASN A 38 2.08 -1.88 9.17
C ASN A 38 2.74 -1.58 7.81
N GLY A 39 3.79 -2.32 7.48
CA GLY A 39 4.53 -2.13 6.23
C GLY A 39 5.54 -0.99 6.25
N VAL A 40 5.60 -0.23 7.34
CA VAL A 40 6.50 0.92 7.45
C VAL A 40 7.87 0.46 7.91
N SER A 41 8.88 0.61 7.06
CA SER A 41 10.24 0.19 7.38
C SER A 41 11.13 1.34 7.84
N ALA A 42 10.76 2.59 7.53
CA ALA A 42 11.54 3.75 7.92
C ALA A 42 10.71 5.02 7.80
N LYS A 43 11.25 6.13 8.28
CA LYS A 43 10.73 7.47 7.98
C LYS A 43 11.84 8.24 7.29
N VAL A 44 11.51 8.97 6.23
CA VAL A 44 12.49 9.65 5.41
C VAL A 44 12.09 11.10 5.17
N LYS A 45 13.07 11.94 4.88
CA LYS A 45 12.82 13.34 4.55
C LYS A 45 12.03 13.44 3.26
N PRO A 46 11.07 14.38 3.17
CA PRO A 46 10.33 14.59 1.94
C PRO A 46 11.25 14.96 0.79
N LEU A 47 10.90 14.50 -0.41
CA LEU A 47 11.59 14.85 -1.64
C LEU A 47 10.85 16.02 -2.32
N ASP A 48 11.60 16.95 -2.88
CA ASP A 48 11.01 18.15 -3.48
C ASP A 48 10.19 17.84 -4.74
N ASN A 49 10.57 16.81 -5.46
CA ASN A 49 9.96 16.49 -6.76
C ASN A 49 9.09 15.23 -6.75
N VAL A 50 8.83 14.68 -5.59
CA VAL A 50 8.01 13.46 -5.47
C VAL A 50 6.97 13.69 -4.39
N ASP A 51 5.71 13.68 -4.79
CA ASP A 51 4.61 13.80 -3.84
C ASP A 51 4.36 12.48 -3.14
N PRO A 52 4.12 12.49 -1.83
CA PRO A 52 3.75 11.27 -1.12
C PRO A 52 2.40 10.75 -1.57
N ILE A 53 2.21 9.43 -1.44
CA ILE A 53 0.90 8.83 -1.65
C ILE A 53 -0.01 9.28 -0.51
N PRO A 54 -1.23 9.72 -0.78
CA PRO A 54 -2.11 10.26 0.27
C PRO A 54 -2.46 9.25 1.35
N ALA A 55 -2.70 9.74 2.54
CA ALA A 55 -3.24 8.94 3.62
C ALA A 55 -4.61 8.38 3.23
N GLY A 56 -4.96 7.25 3.79
CA GLY A 56 -6.25 6.60 3.53
C GLY A 56 -6.21 5.60 2.39
N CYS A 57 -5.08 5.43 1.75
CA CYS A 57 -4.89 4.39 0.72
C CYS A 57 -4.41 3.10 1.38
N ILE A 58 -4.66 1.98 0.70
CA ILE A 58 -4.19 0.66 1.14
C ILE A 58 -2.93 0.33 0.37
N SER A 59 -1.84 0.04 1.08
CA SER A 59 -0.60 -0.42 0.45
C SER A 59 -0.66 -1.93 0.24
N VAL A 60 -0.17 -2.40 -0.90
CA VAL A 60 -0.16 -3.83 -1.25
C VAL A 60 1.22 -4.20 -1.75
N ALA A 61 1.84 -5.19 -1.12
CA ALA A 61 3.14 -5.70 -1.55
C ALA A 61 2.98 -6.60 -2.76
N GLY A 62 3.69 -6.29 -3.85
CA GLY A 62 3.57 -7.02 -5.09
C GLY A 62 4.60 -8.12 -5.28
N GLY A 63 5.66 -8.13 -4.49
CA GLY A 63 6.70 -9.15 -4.54
C GLY A 63 7.14 -9.49 -3.14
N GLY A 64 8.05 -10.43 -2.97
CA GLY A 64 8.49 -10.81 -1.64
C GLY A 64 7.36 -11.33 -0.79
N SER A 65 6.92 -10.56 0.20
CA SER A 65 5.75 -10.87 1.02
C SER A 65 4.49 -10.52 0.24
N VAL A 66 4.13 -11.36 -0.69
CA VAL A 66 3.06 -11.08 -1.64
C VAL A 66 1.74 -10.80 -0.93
N LEU A 67 1.11 -9.70 -1.34
CA LEU A 67 -0.22 -9.28 -0.88
C LEU A 67 -0.33 -8.96 0.60
N GLU A 68 0.77 -8.68 1.27
CA GLU A 68 0.68 -8.04 2.56
C GLU A 68 0.08 -6.65 2.34
N SER A 69 -1.09 -6.41 2.93
CA SER A 69 -1.90 -5.23 2.67
C SER A 69 -2.15 -4.49 3.97
N PHE A 70 -1.92 -3.18 3.95
CA PHE A 70 -2.09 -2.37 5.14
C PHE A 70 -2.78 -1.04 4.80
N LEU A 71 -3.70 -0.64 5.65
CA LEU A 71 -4.28 0.70 5.58
C LEU A 71 -3.24 1.70 6.12
N GLN A 72 -2.88 2.68 5.31
CA GLN A 72 -1.92 3.69 5.70
C GLN A 72 -2.65 4.93 6.21
N TYR A 73 -2.42 5.29 7.45
CA TYR A 73 -3.10 6.40 8.12
C TYR A 73 -2.43 7.74 7.90
N GLU A 74 -1.23 7.74 7.32
CA GLU A 74 -0.46 8.94 7.02
C GLU A 74 0.05 8.88 5.60
N PRO A 75 0.38 10.03 4.98
CA PRO A 75 1.01 10.02 3.66
C PRO A 75 2.29 9.19 3.68
N PHE A 76 2.63 8.56 2.57
CA PHE A 76 3.76 7.65 2.55
C PHE A 76 4.44 7.60 1.18
N TYR A 77 5.72 7.23 1.20
CA TYR A 77 6.46 6.80 0.03
C TYR A 77 6.52 5.28 0.00
N SER A 78 6.84 4.71 -1.14
CA SER A 78 6.93 3.26 -1.27
C SER A 78 8.20 2.84 -2.00
N GLY A 79 8.63 1.61 -1.73
CA GLY A 79 9.76 1.00 -2.40
C GLY A 79 9.34 0.23 -3.65
N ARG A 80 10.23 -0.67 -4.09
CA ARG A 80 10.00 -1.47 -5.29
C ARG A 80 8.82 -2.43 -5.11
N ASP A 81 8.08 -2.62 -6.19
CA ASP A 81 6.99 -3.60 -6.28
C ASP A 81 5.89 -3.37 -5.26
N MET A 82 5.63 -2.13 -4.94
CA MET A 82 4.52 -1.75 -4.09
C MET A 82 3.42 -1.13 -4.92
N TYR A 83 2.20 -1.53 -4.63
CA TYR A 83 1.01 -0.95 -5.22
C TYR A 83 0.18 -0.27 -4.14
N TYR A 84 -0.74 0.58 -4.53
CA TYR A 84 -1.68 1.11 -3.58
C TYR A 84 -3.07 1.21 -4.19
N LEU A 85 -4.05 1.10 -3.31
CA LEU A 85 -5.46 1.16 -3.68
C LEU A 85 -6.03 2.47 -3.16
N SER A 86 -6.51 3.29 -4.08
CA SER A 86 -7.14 4.56 -3.74
C SER A 86 -8.65 4.38 -3.86
N PRO A 87 -9.42 4.64 -2.79
CA PRO A 87 -10.87 4.43 -2.85
C PRO A 87 -11.52 5.32 -3.91
N LYS A 88 -12.40 4.74 -4.72
CA LYS A 88 -13.21 5.48 -5.69
C LYS A 88 -14.45 6.06 -5.04
N ILE A 89 -14.84 5.49 -3.92
CA ILE A 89 -16.02 5.91 -3.15
C ILE A 89 -15.58 6.17 -1.72
N GLU A 90 -16.43 6.85 -0.96
CA GLU A 90 -16.12 7.12 0.43
C GLU A 90 -16.25 5.85 1.25
N LEU A 91 -15.18 5.47 1.94
CA LEU A 91 -15.13 4.29 2.78
C LEU A 91 -14.63 4.66 4.17
N THR A 92 -15.19 4.00 5.19
CA THR A 92 -14.67 4.12 6.54
C THR A 92 -13.39 3.31 6.69
N ASP A 93 -12.62 3.60 7.74
CA ASP A 93 -11.41 2.84 8.02
C ASP A 93 -11.72 1.36 8.26
N GLN A 94 -12.85 1.07 8.91
CA GLN A 94 -13.25 -0.32 9.14
C GLN A 94 -13.52 -1.05 7.84
N GLN A 95 -14.15 -0.39 6.88
CA GLN A 95 -14.40 -0.97 5.56
C GLN A 95 -13.08 -1.22 4.84
N LYS A 96 -12.15 -0.28 4.91
CA LYS A 96 -10.82 -0.45 4.30
C LYS A 96 -10.07 -1.62 4.93
N LEU A 97 -10.13 -1.75 6.24
CA LEU A 97 -9.49 -2.88 6.94
C LEU A 97 -10.11 -4.21 6.54
N TYR A 98 -11.41 -4.24 6.31
CA TYR A 98 -12.07 -5.43 5.79
C TYR A 98 -11.46 -5.84 4.45
N TYR A 99 -11.27 -4.88 3.54
CA TYR A 99 -10.67 -5.19 2.24
C TYR A 99 -9.21 -5.63 2.37
N CYS A 100 -8.47 -5.08 3.30
CA CYS A 100 -7.12 -5.57 3.58
C CYS A 100 -7.15 -7.05 3.97
N ALA A 101 -8.07 -7.44 4.83
CA ALA A 101 -8.21 -8.84 5.23
C ALA A 101 -8.60 -9.73 4.06
N CYS A 102 -9.48 -9.26 3.19
CA CYS A 102 -9.87 -10.00 2.00
C CYS A 102 -8.69 -10.23 1.05
N ILE A 103 -7.89 -9.20 0.84
CA ILE A 103 -6.73 -9.31 -0.04
C ILE A 103 -5.75 -10.35 0.51
N LYS A 104 -5.47 -10.30 1.82
CA LYS A 104 -4.58 -11.27 2.45
C LYS A 104 -5.14 -12.70 2.35
N ALA A 105 -6.43 -12.85 2.52
CA ALA A 105 -7.08 -14.17 2.47
C ALA A 105 -7.03 -14.78 1.07
N ASN A 106 -6.93 -13.97 0.03
CA ASN A 106 -6.95 -14.42 -1.36
C ASN A 106 -5.57 -14.41 -2.01
N LYS A 107 -4.51 -14.28 -1.23
CA LYS A 107 -3.16 -14.16 -1.80
C LYS A 107 -2.76 -15.33 -2.67
N ASP A 108 -3.26 -16.53 -2.40
CA ASP A 108 -2.95 -17.72 -3.19
C ASP A 108 -3.63 -17.71 -4.56
N LYS A 109 -4.62 -16.84 -4.74
CA LYS A 109 -5.40 -16.71 -5.98
C LYS A 109 -5.03 -15.46 -6.76
N CYS A 110 -4.02 -14.73 -6.30
CA CYS A 110 -3.68 -13.44 -6.86
C CYS A 110 -2.41 -13.55 -7.67
N VAL A 111 -2.31 -12.66 -8.65
CA VAL A 111 -1.19 -12.63 -9.58
C VAL A 111 -0.57 -11.25 -9.57
N ALA A 112 0.77 -11.22 -9.64
CA ALA A 112 1.50 -9.98 -9.85
C ALA A 112 1.06 -8.84 -8.95
N GLY A 113 0.91 -9.13 -7.69
CA GLY A 113 0.64 -8.13 -6.69
C GLY A 113 -0.80 -7.77 -6.47
N LEU A 114 -1.71 -8.30 -7.28
CA LEU A 114 -3.12 -7.98 -7.10
C LEU A 114 -3.99 -9.18 -7.39
N CYS A 115 -5.03 -9.35 -6.60
CA CYS A 115 -6.09 -10.28 -6.92
C CYS A 115 -6.81 -9.76 -8.15
N ASP A 116 -7.36 -10.65 -8.96
CA ASP A 116 -8.16 -10.26 -10.11
C ASP A 116 -9.49 -9.63 -9.70
N GLY A 117 -9.45 -8.89 -8.61
CA GLY A 117 -10.59 -8.13 -8.16
C GLY A 117 -11.56 -8.89 -7.28
N TYR A 118 -11.23 -10.05 -6.80
CA TYR A 118 -12.15 -10.84 -5.99
C TYR A 118 -11.88 -10.66 -4.51
N CYS A 119 -12.87 -10.11 -3.85
CA CYS A 119 -12.83 -9.93 -2.42
C CYS A 119 -14.24 -10.15 -1.90
N THR A 120 -14.49 -11.30 -1.32
CA THR A 120 -15.82 -11.63 -0.84
C THR A 120 -15.79 -12.08 0.59
#